data_899973d149d7cddc33ca953bed7436c1
#
_entry.id   899973d149d7cddc33ca953bed7436c1
#
_cell.length_a   1.000
_cell.length_b   1.000
_cell.length_c   1.000
_cell.angle_alpha   90.00
_cell.angle_beta   90.00
_cell.angle_gamma   90.00
#
_symmetry.space_group_name_H-M   'P 1'
#
loop_
_entity.id
_entity.type
_entity.pdbx_description
1 polymer ?
#
loop_
_entity_poly.entity_id
_entity_poly.type
_entity_poly.pdbx_seq_one_letter_code
_entity_poly.pdbx_strand_id
1 'polypeptide(L)'
;LLVILVAALAVTSHADEAYDELVTANNRDSIVHLFEWRWTDIAKECEDFLQYYGYGAVQVSPPMEHLYREQNNDLPWWIRYQPVSYKLQSRSGSENEFVDMVNRCNKVGVRIIVDGVFNHMTGVGQRKGDSGIGSSGDSDFNGYDGVEYFPGVGYNKDHFNDWRCHGDINGGDYQNNAERVKNCRLVGLLDLNQGHDFVREKISGFMNQLIDIGVAGFRLDASKHMWPGDLAAILGRLKNLRSDVSNASNNNRLELFKTYKISELLRKFSF
;
A
#
# COMPACT_ATOMS: atom_id res chain seq x y z
N LEU A 1 64.04 6.85 -7.77
CA LEU A 1 62.78 7.54 -8.11
C LEU A 1 61.62 6.54 -8.07
N LEU A 2 60.87 6.53 -6.97
CA LEU A 2 59.76 5.59 -6.74
C LEU A 2 58.48 6.25 -7.26
N VAL A 3 57.92 5.72 -8.34
CA VAL A 3 56.61 6.18 -8.86
C VAL A 3 55.54 5.38 -8.14
N ILE A 4 54.81 6.03 -7.23
CA ILE A 4 53.62 5.46 -6.59
C ILE A 4 52.45 5.66 -7.55
N LEU A 5 52.01 4.57 -8.14
CA LEU A 5 50.80 4.52 -8.98
C LEU A 5 49.60 4.48 -8.00
N VAL A 6 48.91 5.60 -7.79
CA VAL A 6 47.63 5.64 -7.08
C VAL A 6 46.57 5.18 -8.07
N ALA A 7 46.18 3.91 -8.01
CA ALA A 7 45.01 3.42 -8.69
C ALA A 7 43.75 3.98 -7.93
N ALA A 8 43.14 5.02 -8.48
CA ALA A 8 41.81 5.45 -8.08
C ALA A 8 40.81 4.35 -8.50
N LEU A 9 40.42 3.51 -7.56
CA LEU A 9 39.26 2.65 -7.71
C LEU A 9 38.03 3.56 -7.79
N ALA A 10 37.59 3.83 -9.01
CA ALA A 10 36.26 4.33 -9.25
C ALA A 10 35.29 3.22 -8.83
N VAL A 11 34.79 3.29 -7.61
CA VAL A 11 33.61 2.54 -7.19
C VAL A 11 32.44 3.18 -7.92
N THR A 12 32.21 2.75 -9.16
CA THR A 12 30.94 2.99 -9.83
C THR A 12 29.89 2.22 -9.01
N SER A 13 29.08 2.96 -8.28
CA SER A 13 27.94 2.35 -7.57
C SER A 13 26.96 1.82 -8.62
N HIS A 14 27.05 0.55 -8.91
CA HIS A 14 26.05 -0.19 -9.73
C HIS A 14 24.74 -0.40 -8.96
N ALA A 15 24.52 0.36 -7.88
CA ALA A 15 23.34 0.27 -7.05
C ALA A 15 22.09 0.86 -7.72
N ASP A 16 22.25 1.75 -8.71
CA ASP A 16 21.11 2.45 -9.32
C ASP A 16 20.38 1.61 -10.37
N GLU A 17 21.06 0.75 -11.10
CA GLU A 17 20.44 -0.05 -12.19
C GLU A 17 19.47 -1.13 -11.68
N ALA A 18 19.67 -1.65 -10.47
CA ALA A 18 18.82 -2.72 -9.91
C ALA A 18 17.44 -2.22 -9.45
N TYR A 19 17.27 -0.91 -9.31
CA TYR A 19 16.03 -0.30 -8.79
C TYR A 19 15.04 0.10 -9.89
N ASP A 20 15.52 0.26 -11.12
CA ASP A 20 14.69 0.66 -12.25
C ASP A 20 14.04 -0.53 -12.96
N GLU A 21 14.45 -1.77 -12.61
CA GLU A 21 13.85 -2.96 -13.17
C GLU A 21 12.50 -3.29 -12.49
N LEU A 22 11.42 -3.04 -13.20
CA LEU A 22 10.10 -3.55 -12.84
C LEU A 22 10.12 -5.09 -12.87
N VAL A 23 9.42 -5.70 -11.90
CA VAL A 23 9.21 -7.16 -11.88
C VAL A 23 8.18 -7.51 -12.94
N THR A 24 8.55 -7.41 -14.21
CA THR A 24 7.69 -7.68 -15.36
C THR A 24 8.22 -8.83 -16.19
N ALA A 25 7.38 -9.40 -17.06
CA ALA A 25 7.78 -10.41 -18.02
C ALA A 25 8.14 -9.76 -19.37
N ASN A 26 9.12 -10.32 -20.07
CA ASN A 26 9.39 -10.03 -21.48
C ASN A 26 9.60 -8.55 -21.83
N ASN A 27 10.40 -7.82 -21.04
CA ASN A 27 10.71 -6.39 -21.27
C ASN A 27 9.48 -5.47 -21.38
N ARG A 28 8.40 -5.81 -20.68
CA ARG A 28 7.24 -4.94 -20.54
C ARG A 28 7.54 -3.89 -19.48
N ASP A 29 7.36 -2.62 -19.78
CA ASP A 29 7.78 -1.49 -18.94
C ASP A 29 6.63 -0.57 -18.49
N SER A 30 5.43 -0.81 -18.98
CA SER A 30 4.27 0.05 -18.70
C SER A 30 3.38 -0.52 -17.60
N ILE A 31 2.92 0.36 -16.71
CA ILE A 31 1.93 0.06 -15.68
C ILE A 31 0.66 0.85 -16.01
N VAL A 32 -0.48 0.16 -16.08
CA VAL A 32 -1.78 0.81 -16.20
C VAL A 32 -2.51 0.81 -14.85
N HIS A 33 -3.17 1.91 -14.50
CA HIS A 33 -4.04 1.99 -13.33
C HIS A 33 -5.48 1.76 -13.77
N LEU A 34 -6.03 0.58 -13.51
CA LEU A 34 -7.44 0.26 -13.74
C LEU A 34 -8.26 0.64 -12.50
N PHE A 35 -8.48 1.95 -12.36
CA PHE A 35 -9.11 2.57 -11.20
C PHE A 35 -10.59 2.17 -11.10
N GLU A 36 -10.99 1.63 -9.95
CA GLU A 36 -12.36 1.24 -9.63
C GLU A 36 -12.92 0.03 -10.42
N TRP A 37 -12.09 -0.67 -11.18
CA TRP A 37 -12.50 -1.85 -11.92
C TRP A 37 -12.79 -3.05 -11.00
N ARG A 38 -13.68 -3.94 -11.44
CA ARG A 38 -13.93 -5.22 -10.78
C ARG A 38 -12.79 -6.19 -11.03
N TRP A 39 -12.53 -7.08 -10.08
CA TRP A 39 -11.46 -8.07 -10.20
C TRP A 39 -11.64 -8.97 -11.43
N THR A 40 -12.86 -9.39 -11.70
CA THR A 40 -13.21 -10.23 -12.87
C THR A 40 -12.93 -9.52 -14.21
N ASP A 41 -13.17 -8.22 -14.27
CA ASP A 41 -12.95 -7.44 -15.49
C ASP A 41 -11.44 -7.19 -15.72
N ILE A 42 -10.67 -6.94 -14.65
CA ILE A 42 -9.22 -6.84 -14.73
C ILE A 42 -8.61 -8.17 -15.19
N ALA A 43 -9.06 -9.30 -14.65
CA ALA A 43 -8.59 -10.61 -15.07
C ALA A 43 -8.79 -10.83 -16.57
N LYS A 44 -9.98 -10.48 -17.06
CA LYS A 44 -10.31 -10.56 -18.50
C LYS A 44 -9.46 -9.61 -19.34
N GLU A 45 -9.23 -8.38 -18.86
CA GLU A 45 -8.41 -7.39 -19.55
C GLU A 45 -6.93 -7.82 -19.64
N CYS A 46 -6.41 -8.48 -18.59
CA CYS A 46 -5.07 -9.09 -18.65
C CYS A 46 -4.95 -10.11 -19.78
N GLU A 47 -5.98 -10.97 -19.96
CA GLU A 47 -6.00 -12.04 -20.94
C GLU A 47 -6.31 -11.56 -22.36
N ASP A 48 -7.25 -10.64 -22.52
CA ASP A 48 -7.76 -10.23 -23.83
C ASP A 48 -6.96 -9.10 -24.48
N PHE A 49 -6.30 -8.25 -23.65
CA PHE A 49 -5.67 -7.05 -24.15
C PHE A 49 -4.24 -6.84 -23.63
N LEU A 50 -4.06 -6.71 -22.32
CA LEU A 50 -2.82 -6.18 -21.74
C LEU A 50 -1.60 -7.04 -22.08
N GLN A 51 -1.76 -8.37 -22.13
CA GLN A 51 -0.67 -9.28 -22.47
C GLN A 51 -0.09 -9.07 -23.88
N TYR A 52 -0.88 -8.54 -24.81
CA TYR A 52 -0.48 -8.36 -26.20
C TYR A 52 0.12 -6.97 -26.51
N TYR A 53 -0.16 -6.00 -25.63
CA TYR A 53 0.18 -4.60 -25.89
C TYR A 53 1.30 -4.04 -24.99
N GLY A 54 2.14 -4.90 -24.44
CA GLY A 54 3.36 -4.49 -23.72
C GLY A 54 3.15 -4.03 -22.28
N TYR A 55 1.94 -4.21 -21.71
CA TYR A 55 1.70 -3.86 -20.32
C TYR A 55 2.34 -4.89 -19.38
N GLY A 56 3.23 -4.42 -18.51
CA GLY A 56 3.93 -5.25 -17.53
C GLY A 56 3.18 -5.44 -16.24
N ALA A 57 2.36 -4.44 -15.85
CA ALA A 57 1.58 -4.51 -14.62
C ALA A 57 0.29 -3.71 -14.67
N VAL A 58 -0.63 -4.08 -13.76
CA VAL A 58 -1.84 -3.32 -13.42
C VAL A 58 -1.73 -2.85 -11.97
N GLN A 59 -1.86 -1.55 -11.74
CA GLN A 59 -2.17 -1.03 -10.42
C GLN A 59 -3.68 -1.15 -10.21
N VAL A 60 -4.06 -1.85 -9.15
CA VAL A 60 -5.47 -2.01 -8.76
C VAL A 60 -5.82 -1.08 -7.61
N SER A 61 -7.09 -0.71 -7.50
CA SER A 61 -7.63 0.04 -6.36
C SER A 61 -7.55 -0.77 -5.07
N PRO A 62 -7.62 -0.15 -3.87
CA PRO A 62 -7.47 -0.84 -2.58
C PRO A 62 -8.36 -2.08 -2.45
N PRO A 63 -7.79 -3.27 -2.16
CA PRO A 63 -8.56 -4.52 -2.08
C PRO A 63 -9.14 -4.79 -0.68
N MET A 64 -8.68 -4.04 0.35
CA MET A 64 -9.11 -4.25 1.72
C MET A 64 -10.56 -3.83 1.93
N GLU A 65 -11.20 -4.42 2.93
CA GLU A 65 -12.53 -4.04 3.38
C GLU A 65 -12.56 -2.57 3.80
N HIS A 66 -13.52 -1.84 3.26
CA HIS A 66 -13.66 -0.40 3.43
C HIS A 66 -15.07 -0.01 3.84
N LEU A 67 -15.26 1.22 4.29
CA LEU A 67 -16.58 1.80 4.50
C LEU A 67 -17.41 1.70 3.21
N TYR A 68 -18.63 1.24 3.33
CA TYR A 68 -19.60 1.14 2.24
C TYR A 68 -20.88 1.88 2.60
N ARG A 69 -21.17 2.92 1.85
CA ARG A 69 -22.43 3.67 1.93
C ARG A 69 -22.69 4.39 0.61
N GLU A 70 -23.93 4.42 0.21
CA GLU A 70 -24.37 5.25 -0.90
C GLU A 70 -24.57 6.71 -0.42
N GLN A 71 -24.15 7.65 -1.25
CA GLN A 71 -24.40 9.07 -1.07
C GLN A 71 -25.09 9.61 -2.32
N ASN A 72 -26.33 10.09 -2.19
CA ASN A 72 -27.08 10.65 -3.32
C ASN A 72 -27.17 9.70 -4.53
N ASN A 73 -27.40 8.42 -4.29
CA ASN A 73 -27.40 7.34 -5.30
C ASN A 73 -26.05 7.14 -6.02
N ASP A 74 -24.94 7.52 -5.39
CA ASP A 74 -23.60 7.31 -5.91
C ASP A 74 -22.71 6.65 -4.85
N LEU A 75 -21.69 5.92 -5.33
CA LEU A 75 -20.63 5.32 -4.52
C LEU A 75 -19.33 6.06 -4.81
N PRO A 76 -19.01 7.13 -4.07
CA PRO A 76 -17.82 7.92 -4.33
C PRO A 76 -16.54 7.08 -4.25
N TRP A 77 -15.60 7.29 -5.16
CA TRP A 77 -14.34 6.54 -5.23
C TRP A 77 -13.53 6.63 -3.91
N TRP A 78 -13.55 7.78 -3.24
CA TRP A 78 -12.77 8.02 -2.02
C TRP A 78 -13.25 7.21 -0.81
N ILE A 79 -14.46 6.66 -0.84
CA ILE A 79 -15.00 5.85 0.27
C ILE A 79 -14.19 4.59 0.51
N ARG A 80 -13.60 4.00 -0.55
CA ARG A 80 -12.75 2.82 -0.40
C ARG A 80 -11.35 3.10 0.16
N TYR A 81 -11.00 4.39 0.32
CA TYR A 81 -9.82 4.82 1.06
C TYR A 81 -10.12 5.03 2.56
N GLN A 82 -11.20 4.46 3.06
CA GLN A 82 -11.55 4.39 4.48
C GLN A 82 -11.60 2.92 4.94
N PRO A 83 -10.45 2.31 5.25
CA PRO A 83 -10.40 0.91 5.68
C PRO A 83 -11.22 0.66 6.95
N VAL A 84 -11.90 -0.49 6.98
CA VAL A 84 -12.63 -1.03 8.14
C VAL A 84 -11.88 -2.25 8.69
N SER A 85 -11.33 -3.06 7.80
CA SER A 85 -10.47 -4.19 8.14
C SER A 85 -9.50 -4.50 6.99
N TYR A 86 -8.63 -5.51 7.18
CA TYR A 86 -7.75 -6.03 6.13
C TYR A 86 -8.29 -7.31 5.46
N LYS A 87 -9.59 -7.57 5.57
CA LYS A 87 -10.23 -8.63 4.77
C LYS A 87 -10.19 -8.24 3.29
N LEU A 88 -9.94 -9.22 2.42
CA LEU A 88 -9.96 -9.03 0.97
C LEU A 88 -11.40 -9.07 0.44
N GLN A 89 -12.19 -8.09 0.82
CA GLN A 89 -13.59 -7.92 0.42
C GLN A 89 -13.87 -6.45 0.19
N SER A 90 -13.82 -6.04 -1.06
CA SER A 90 -14.06 -4.65 -1.46
C SER A 90 -15.22 -4.56 -2.45
N ARG A 91 -15.58 -3.37 -2.87
CA ARG A 91 -16.58 -3.20 -3.93
C ARG A 91 -16.11 -3.66 -5.32
N SER A 92 -14.82 -3.96 -5.47
CA SER A 92 -14.29 -4.58 -6.71
C SER A 92 -14.49 -6.08 -6.77
N GLY A 93 -14.82 -6.73 -5.65
CA GLY A 93 -15.12 -8.16 -5.57
C GLY A 93 -14.63 -8.82 -4.28
N SER A 94 -14.86 -10.11 -4.20
CA SER A 94 -14.49 -11.00 -3.10
C SER A 94 -13.01 -11.38 -3.14
N GLU A 95 -12.53 -11.99 -2.04
CA GLU A 95 -11.19 -12.57 -1.96
C GLU A 95 -10.93 -13.61 -3.05
N ASN A 96 -11.89 -14.49 -3.32
CA ASN A 96 -11.75 -15.50 -4.36
C ASN A 96 -11.58 -14.89 -5.75
N GLU A 97 -12.33 -13.84 -6.06
CA GLU A 97 -12.21 -13.12 -7.33
C GLU A 97 -10.89 -12.35 -7.42
N PHE A 98 -10.40 -11.79 -6.31
CA PHE A 98 -9.08 -11.16 -6.24
C PHE A 98 -7.95 -12.17 -6.50
N VAL A 99 -8.00 -13.33 -5.85
CA VAL A 99 -7.03 -14.42 -6.04
C VAL A 99 -7.07 -14.93 -7.49
N ASP A 100 -8.25 -15.13 -8.06
CA ASP A 100 -8.43 -15.53 -9.47
C ASP A 100 -7.81 -14.49 -10.40
N MET A 101 -8.09 -13.22 -10.21
CA MET A 101 -7.51 -12.12 -10.99
C MET A 101 -5.98 -12.15 -10.94
N VAL A 102 -5.38 -12.22 -9.75
CA VAL A 102 -3.91 -12.24 -9.59
C VAL A 102 -3.31 -13.44 -10.35
N ASN A 103 -3.89 -14.62 -10.21
CA ASN A 103 -3.40 -15.83 -10.86
C ASN A 103 -3.51 -15.75 -12.40
N ARG A 104 -4.64 -15.28 -12.91
CA ARG A 104 -4.87 -15.15 -14.36
C ARG A 104 -3.96 -14.11 -14.99
N CYS A 105 -3.83 -12.94 -14.36
CA CYS A 105 -2.90 -11.90 -14.84
C CYS A 105 -1.45 -12.40 -14.80
N ASN A 106 -1.01 -13.02 -13.71
CA ASN A 106 0.34 -13.58 -13.60
C ASN A 106 0.64 -14.64 -14.67
N LYS A 107 -0.34 -15.51 -15.00
CA LYS A 107 -0.23 -16.55 -16.01
C LYS A 107 0.11 -15.98 -17.40
N VAL A 108 -0.41 -14.81 -17.73
CA VAL A 108 -0.15 -14.13 -19.02
C VAL A 108 0.98 -13.08 -18.93
N GLY A 109 1.70 -13.05 -17.80
CA GLY A 109 2.85 -12.17 -17.60
C GLY A 109 2.51 -10.72 -17.26
N VAL A 110 1.27 -10.42 -16.87
CA VAL A 110 0.86 -9.11 -16.37
C VAL A 110 0.83 -9.15 -14.83
N ARG A 111 1.62 -8.30 -14.19
CA ARG A 111 1.76 -8.30 -12.73
C ARG A 111 0.70 -7.42 -12.05
N ILE A 112 0.38 -7.73 -10.80
CA ILE A 112 -0.56 -6.92 -10.00
C ILE A 112 0.20 -6.11 -8.96
N ILE A 113 -0.06 -4.80 -8.93
CA ILE A 113 0.42 -3.84 -7.94
C ILE A 113 -0.78 -3.37 -7.14
N VAL A 114 -0.73 -3.55 -5.83
CA VAL A 114 -1.85 -3.22 -4.93
C VAL A 114 -1.71 -1.83 -4.35
N ASP A 115 -2.80 -1.08 -4.37
CA ASP A 115 -2.92 0.17 -3.61
C ASP A 115 -3.19 -0.15 -2.13
N GLY A 116 -2.19 0.08 -1.28
CA GLY A 116 -2.23 -0.21 0.16
C GLY A 116 -2.52 1.05 0.98
N VAL A 117 -3.65 1.06 1.67
CA VAL A 117 -4.07 2.15 2.57
C VAL A 117 -3.71 1.77 3.99
N PHE A 118 -2.58 2.30 4.50
CA PHE A 118 -2.01 1.94 5.80
C PHE A 118 -1.74 3.13 6.73
N ASN A 119 -2.01 4.34 6.25
CA ASN A 119 -1.86 5.54 7.06
C ASN A 119 -2.99 5.68 8.10
N HIS A 120 -4.19 5.25 7.76
CA HIS A 120 -5.40 5.55 8.51
C HIS A 120 -6.47 4.46 8.37
N MET A 121 -7.50 4.58 9.18
CA MET A 121 -8.76 3.83 9.07
C MET A 121 -9.89 4.73 8.55
N THR A 122 -11.12 4.55 9.01
CA THR A 122 -12.25 5.41 8.60
C THR A 122 -12.12 6.83 9.12
N GLY A 123 -12.95 7.73 8.61
CA GLY A 123 -13.08 9.08 9.17
C GLY A 123 -13.58 9.06 10.61
N VAL A 124 -13.19 10.09 11.39
CA VAL A 124 -13.69 10.31 12.74
C VAL A 124 -15.22 10.44 12.74
N GLY A 125 -15.88 9.82 13.71
CA GLY A 125 -17.34 9.79 13.83
C GLY A 125 -18.04 8.78 12.91
N GLN A 126 -17.30 8.00 12.13
CA GLN A 126 -17.89 6.93 11.32
C GLN A 126 -18.11 5.68 12.19
N ARG A 127 -19.34 5.11 12.15
CA ARG A 127 -19.70 3.91 12.90
C ARG A 127 -20.60 3.00 12.07
N LYS A 128 -20.45 1.68 12.25
CA LYS A 128 -21.35 0.69 11.62
C LYS A 128 -22.81 0.98 11.99
N GLY A 129 -23.66 0.96 10.97
CA GLY A 129 -25.10 1.24 11.09
C GLY A 129 -25.44 2.73 10.97
N ASP A 130 -24.68 3.63 11.60
CA ASP A 130 -24.95 5.07 11.54
C ASP A 130 -24.40 5.71 10.26
N SER A 131 -23.19 5.32 9.87
CA SER A 131 -22.47 5.92 8.74
C SER A 131 -22.33 4.99 7.53
N GLY A 132 -22.83 3.78 7.62
CA GLY A 132 -22.71 2.72 6.63
C GLY A 132 -22.31 1.39 7.27
N ILE A 133 -21.82 0.49 6.44
CA ILE A 133 -21.31 -0.83 6.84
C ILE A 133 -19.89 -1.03 6.30
N GLY A 134 -19.19 -2.08 6.70
CA GLY A 134 -18.02 -2.55 5.97
C GLY A 134 -18.44 -3.20 4.65
N SER A 135 -17.59 -3.16 3.63
CA SER A 135 -17.89 -3.76 2.31
C SER A 135 -18.06 -5.29 2.34
N SER A 136 -17.66 -5.96 3.43
CA SER A 136 -17.99 -7.38 3.68
C SER A 136 -19.39 -7.56 4.28
N GLY A 137 -19.97 -6.50 4.84
CA GLY A 137 -21.23 -6.54 5.61
C GLY A 137 -21.08 -6.96 7.07
N ASP A 138 -20.04 -7.71 7.42
CA ASP A 138 -19.92 -8.37 8.73
C ASP A 138 -19.09 -7.62 9.75
N SER A 139 -18.03 -6.92 9.32
CA SER A 139 -17.10 -6.28 10.26
C SER A 139 -17.76 -5.14 11.01
N ASP A 140 -17.55 -5.14 12.31
CA ASP A 140 -17.89 -4.02 13.17
C ASP A 140 -16.79 -2.96 13.09
N PHE A 141 -17.16 -1.69 13.29
CA PHE A 141 -16.22 -0.58 13.42
C PHE A 141 -16.88 0.61 14.13
N ASN A 142 -16.08 1.32 14.88
CA ASN A 142 -16.47 2.56 15.54
C ASN A 142 -15.28 3.53 15.54
N GLY A 143 -15.36 4.57 14.74
CA GLY A 143 -14.38 5.64 14.63
C GLY A 143 -14.74 6.89 15.44
N TYR A 144 -15.61 6.79 16.44
CA TYR A 144 -15.85 7.91 17.34
C TYR A 144 -14.60 8.23 18.15
N ASP A 145 -14.36 9.50 18.28
CA ASP A 145 -13.25 10.08 19.00
C ASP A 145 -13.12 9.55 20.44
N GLY A 146 -11.94 9.03 20.80
CA GLY A 146 -11.65 8.40 22.08
C GLY A 146 -12.20 6.97 22.25
N VAL A 147 -12.87 6.42 21.22
CA VAL A 147 -13.36 5.04 21.20
C VAL A 147 -12.56 4.16 20.28
N GLU A 148 -12.26 4.61 19.09
CA GLU A 148 -11.60 3.94 17.97
C GLU A 148 -11.54 2.41 18.14
N TYR A 149 -12.47 1.71 17.50
CA TYR A 149 -12.61 0.27 17.64
C TYR A 149 -12.82 -0.40 16.28
N PHE A 150 -11.84 -1.21 15.86
CA PHE A 150 -11.82 -1.92 14.56
C PHE A 150 -11.47 -3.39 14.79
N PRO A 151 -12.42 -4.21 15.30
CA PRO A 151 -12.15 -5.57 15.71
C PRO A 151 -11.76 -6.49 14.55
N GLY A 152 -12.15 -6.16 13.30
CA GLY A 152 -11.76 -6.91 12.11
C GLY A 152 -10.25 -6.93 11.86
N VAL A 153 -9.50 -5.95 12.40
CA VAL A 153 -8.03 -5.92 12.43
C VAL A 153 -7.49 -6.17 13.84
N GLY A 154 -8.27 -5.83 14.85
CA GLY A 154 -7.90 -5.86 16.26
C GLY A 154 -7.39 -4.50 16.77
N TYR A 155 -7.67 -3.40 16.05
CA TYR A 155 -7.27 -2.07 16.49
C TYR A 155 -8.25 -1.50 17.51
N ASN A 156 -7.70 -0.79 18.48
CA ASN A 156 -8.41 0.04 19.47
C ASN A 156 -7.71 1.40 19.55
N LYS A 157 -8.21 2.31 20.41
CA LYS A 157 -7.69 3.67 20.57
C LYS A 157 -6.19 3.78 20.78
N ASP A 158 -5.54 2.78 21.37
CA ASP A 158 -4.10 2.82 21.69
C ASP A 158 -3.22 2.66 20.42
N HIS A 159 -3.83 2.27 19.31
CA HIS A 159 -3.17 2.07 18.02
C HIS A 159 -3.22 3.30 17.10
N PHE A 160 -3.79 4.41 17.57
CA PHE A 160 -3.93 5.67 16.83
C PHE A 160 -3.06 6.78 17.41
N ASN A 161 -2.79 7.82 16.61
CA ASN A 161 -1.93 8.94 16.99
C ASN A 161 -2.67 10.07 17.71
N ASP A 162 -3.94 9.92 18.08
CA ASP A 162 -4.76 10.97 18.71
C ASP A 162 -4.16 11.52 20.02
N TRP A 163 -3.39 10.71 20.72
CA TRP A 163 -2.63 11.17 21.90
C TRP A 163 -1.45 12.10 21.55
N ARG A 164 -0.95 12.05 20.30
CA ARG A 164 0.10 12.96 19.79
C ARG A 164 -0.50 14.20 19.15
N CYS A 165 -1.55 14.02 18.37
CA CYS A 165 -2.22 15.10 17.66
C CYS A 165 -3.73 14.82 17.55
N HIS A 166 -4.49 15.50 18.38
CA HIS A 166 -5.95 15.42 18.37
C HIS A 166 -6.53 16.49 17.43
N GLY A 167 -6.56 16.21 16.12
CA GLY A 167 -7.07 17.13 15.12
C GLY A 167 -6.49 16.90 13.72
N ASP A 168 -6.90 17.75 12.79
CA ASP A 168 -6.53 17.64 11.39
C ASP A 168 -5.21 18.34 11.06
N ILE A 169 -4.57 17.89 9.98
CA ILE A 169 -3.49 18.60 9.32
C ILE A 169 -4.05 19.87 8.69
N ASN A 170 -3.40 21.01 8.94
CA ASN A 170 -3.74 22.28 8.32
C ASN A 170 -2.84 22.57 7.14
N GLY A 171 -3.30 23.41 6.20
CA GLY A 171 -2.55 23.74 4.98
C GLY A 171 -1.13 24.26 5.24
N GLY A 172 -0.94 25.09 6.29
CA GLY A 172 0.38 25.61 6.68
C GLY A 172 1.34 24.59 7.28
N ASP A 173 0.83 23.45 7.79
CA ASP A 173 1.66 22.41 8.38
C ASP A 173 2.59 21.76 7.36
N TYR A 174 2.16 21.69 6.10
CA TYR A 174 2.95 21.09 5.00
C TYR A 174 4.27 21.79 4.71
N GLN A 175 4.38 23.07 5.06
CA GLN A 175 5.61 23.84 4.90
C GLN A 175 6.48 23.86 6.15
N ASN A 176 5.84 23.81 7.34
CA ASN A 176 6.53 24.21 8.57
C ASN A 176 6.45 23.19 9.71
N ASN A 177 5.64 22.12 9.60
CA ASN A 177 5.38 21.24 10.73
C ASN A 177 5.26 19.77 10.32
N ALA A 178 6.43 19.12 10.13
CA ALA A 178 6.48 17.71 9.76
C ALA A 178 5.82 16.78 10.80
N GLU A 179 5.89 17.15 12.08
CA GLU A 179 5.24 16.41 13.18
C GLU A 179 3.71 16.34 12.96
N ARG A 180 3.09 17.48 12.68
CA ARG A 180 1.65 17.51 12.43
C ARG A 180 1.27 16.77 11.14
N VAL A 181 2.06 16.91 10.07
CA VAL A 181 1.83 16.19 8.81
C VAL A 181 1.85 14.67 8.98
N LYS A 182 2.58 14.16 9.99
CA LYS A 182 2.81 12.72 10.19
C LYS A 182 2.06 12.11 11.39
N ASN A 183 1.45 12.93 12.22
CA ASN A 183 0.77 12.44 13.42
C ASN A 183 -0.66 12.97 13.55
N CYS A 184 -1.07 13.94 12.73
CA CYS A 184 -2.43 14.47 12.75
C CYS A 184 -3.30 13.80 11.68
N ARG A 185 -4.60 13.89 11.84
CA ARG A 185 -5.59 13.32 10.92
C ARG A 185 -5.52 13.99 9.54
N LEU A 186 -5.42 13.19 8.49
CA LEU A 186 -5.56 13.64 7.12
C LEU A 186 -7.05 13.74 6.78
N VAL A 187 -7.58 14.97 6.62
CA VAL A 187 -9.00 15.25 6.30
C VAL A 187 -9.99 14.45 7.19
N GLY A 188 -9.72 14.43 8.49
CA GLY A 188 -10.56 13.75 9.48
C GLY A 188 -10.41 12.23 9.52
N LEU A 189 -9.49 11.62 8.79
CA LEU A 189 -9.24 10.18 8.82
C LEU A 189 -8.42 9.80 10.06
N LEU A 190 -8.84 8.76 10.77
CA LEU A 190 -8.21 8.30 12.01
C LEU A 190 -6.79 7.79 11.74
N ASP A 191 -5.81 8.52 12.18
CA ASP A 191 -4.40 8.33 11.88
C ASP A 191 -3.80 7.20 12.71
N LEU A 192 -3.25 6.16 12.04
CA LEU A 192 -2.65 5.00 12.70
C LEU A 192 -1.26 5.32 13.24
N ASN A 193 -0.95 4.80 14.41
CA ASN A 193 0.40 4.83 14.98
C ASN A 193 1.25 3.68 14.43
N GLN A 194 1.87 3.86 13.26
CA GLN A 194 2.77 2.87 12.68
C GLN A 194 4.06 2.70 13.51
N GLY A 195 4.30 3.54 14.51
CA GLY A 195 5.32 3.34 15.54
C GLY A 195 4.99 2.21 16.52
N HIS A 196 3.71 1.82 16.64
CA HIS A 196 3.27 0.73 17.48
C HIS A 196 3.53 -0.63 16.83
N ASP A 197 4.14 -1.57 17.56
CA ASP A 197 4.59 -2.86 17.00
C ASP A 197 3.42 -3.71 16.48
N PHE A 198 2.30 -3.73 17.18
CA PHE A 198 1.08 -4.42 16.76
C PHE A 198 0.53 -3.87 15.43
N VAL A 199 0.57 -2.55 15.21
CA VAL A 199 0.15 -1.93 13.95
C VAL A 199 1.07 -2.38 12.81
N ARG A 200 2.40 -2.37 13.04
CA ARG A 200 3.39 -2.87 12.08
C ARG A 200 3.15 -4.34 11.74
N GLU A 201 2.85 -5.17 12.74
CA GLU A 201 2.53 -6.60 12.57
C GLU A 201 1.31 -6.79 11.67
N LYS A 202 0.22 -6.07 11.95
CA LYS A 202 -1.02 -6.19 11.16
C LYS A 202 -0.82 -5.76 9.71
N ILE A 203 -0.16 -4.63 9.48
CA ILE A 203 0.13 -4.13 8.14
C ILE A 203 1.04 -5.10 7.37
N SER A 204 2.17 -5.50 7.97
CA SER A 204 3.09 -6.44 7.32
C SER A 204 2.48 -7.83 7.12
N GLY A 205 1.63 -8.28 8.04
CA GLY A 205 0.87 -9.53 7.90
C GLY A 205 -0.04 -9.52 6.67
N PHE A 206 -0.81 -8.45 6.48
CA PHE A 206 -1.67 -8.28 5.32
C PHE A 206 -0.86 -8.17 4.01
N MET A 207 0.22 -7.40 3.99
CA MET A 207 1.09 -7.30 2.83
C MET A 207 1.71 -8.67 2.48
N ASN A 208 2.11 -9.44 3.47
CA ASN A 208 2.64 -10.79 3.27
C ASN A 208 1.59 -11.78 2.74
N GLN A 209 0.32 -11.66 3.17
CA GLN A 209 -0.79 -12.41 2.58
C GLN A 209 -0.94 -12.10 1.08
N LEU A 210 -0.87 -10.83 0.70
CA LEU A 210 -0.92 -10.41 -0.70
C LEU A 210 0.27 -10.94 -1.51
N ILE A 211 1.48 -10.95 -0.94
CA ILE A 211 2.66 -11.57 -1.55
C ILE A 211 2.46 -13.07 -1.74
N ASP A 212 1.92 -13.78 -0.74
CA ASP A 212 1.63 -15.22 -0.84
C ASP A 212 0.59 -15.51 -1.94
N ILE A 213 -0.37 -14.62 -2.18
CA ILE A 213 -1.32 -14.71 -3.30
C ILE A 213 -0.62 -14.53 -4.67
N GLY A 214 0.46 -13.75 -4.73
CA GLY A 214 1.21 -13.50 -5.95
C GLY A 214 1.21 -12.06 -6.45
N VAL A 215 0.92 -11.10 -5.56
CA VAL A 215 1.06 -9.68 -5.84
C VAL A 215 2.54 -9.32 -6.02
N ALA A 216 2.84 -8.50 -7.01
CA ALA A 216 4.20 -8.15 -7.41
C ALA A 216 4.73 -6.85 -6.81
N GLY A 217 3.87 -6.06 -6.16
CA GLY A 217 4.29 -4.81 -5.56
C GLY A 217 3.13 -4.02 -4.94
N PHE A 218 3.48 -2.89 -4.35
CA PHE A 218 2.54 -2.03 -3.62
C PHE A 218 2.73 -0.56 -4.02
N ARG A 219 1.63 0.12 -4.23
CA ARG A 219 1.54 1.57 -4.11
C ARG A 219 1.11 1.87 -2.68
N LEU A 220 1.88 2.63 -1.93
CA LEU A 220 1.53 3.02 -0.56
C LEU A 220 0.78 4.35 -0.59
N ASP A 221 -0.51 4.30 -0.29
CA ASP A 221 -1.32 5.51 -0.14
C ASP A 221 -0.84 6.37 1.02
N ALA A 222 -0.96 7.69 0.88
CA ALA A 222 -0.64 8.65 1.94
C ALA A 222 0.74 8.45 2.61
N SER A 223 1.74 7.89 1.90
CA SER A 223 3.07 7.59 2.45
C SER A 223 3.80 8.82 3.00
N LYS A 224 3.48 10.02 2.50
CA LYS A 224 3.96 11.30 3.04
C LYS A 224 3.56 11.52 4.50
N HIS A 225 2.45 10.95 4.93
CA HIS A 225 1.88 11.10 6.27
C HIS A 225 2.36 10.04 7.27
N MET A 226 3.20 9.11 6.85
CA MET A 226 3.83 8.11 7.71
C MET A 226 5.30 8.45 7.97
N TRP A 227 5.81 8.11 9.15
CA TRP A 227 7.22 8.27 9.46
C TRP A 227 8.08 7.31 8.62
N PRO A 228 9.16 7.79 7.98
CA PRO A 228 10.01 6.93 7.15
C PRO A 228 10.60 5.73 7.90
N GLY A 229 10.96 5.91 9.17
CA GLY A 229 11.47 4.82 10.01
C GLY A 229 10.41 3.74 10.27
N ASP A 230 9.13 4.12 10.41
CA ASP A 230 8.03 3.19 10.59
C ASP A 230 7.72 2.41 9.30
N LEU A 231 7.73 3.11 8.15
CA LEU A 231 7.64 2.46 6.84
C LEU A 231 8.78 1.46 6.62
N ALA A 232 10.03 1.86 6.96
CA ALA A 232 11.18 0.95 6.87
C ALA A 232 11.00 -0.29 7.75
N ALA A 233 10.50 -0.12 8.97
CA ALA A 233 10.24 -1.22 9.89
C ALA A 233 9.14 -2.17 9.39
N ILE A 234 8.07 -1.65 8.77
CA ILE A 234 7.00 -2.45 8.15
C ILE A 234 7.56 -3.23 6.95
N LEU A 235 8.24 -2.53 6.03
CA LEU A 235 8.79 -3.13 4.82
C LEU A 235 9.88 -4.16 5.14
N GLY A 236 10.64 -3.96 6.22
CA GLY A 236 11.63 -4.91 6.73
C GLY A 236 11.05 -6.25 7.20
N ARG A 237 9.73 -6.34 7.45
CA ARG A 237 9.02 -7.57 7.84
C ARG A 237 8.43 -8.34 6.65
N LEU A 238 8.54 -7.82 5.43
CA LEU A 238 7.94 -8.46 4.27
C LEU A 238 8.77 -9.64 3.79
N LYS A 239 8.06 -10.67 3.35
CA LYS A 239 8.62 -11.80 2.62
C LYS A 239 9.16 -11.36 1.25
N ASN A 240 10.01 -12.18 0.67
CA ASN A 240 10.35 -12.05 -0.75
C ASN A 240 9.12 -12.34 -1.61
N LEU A 241 9.07 -11.75 -2.80
CA LEU A 241 8.06 -12.09 -3.80
C LEU A 241 8.17 -13.58 -4.18
N ARG A 242 7.06 -14.16 -4.60
CA ARG A 242 7.05 -15.54 -5.12
C ARG A 242 7.97 -15.64 -6.33
N SER A 243 8.68 -16.76 -6.43
CA SER A 243 9.66 -17.01 -7.50
C SER A 243 9.04 -17.07 -8.91
N ASP A 244 7.75 -17.40 -9.02
CA ASP A 244 7.01 -17.39 -10.28
C ASP A 244 6.50 -15.98 -10.67
N VAL A 245 6.55 -15.05 -9.76
CA VAL A 245 6.16 -13.64 -9.99
C VAL A 245 7.39 -12.79 -10.28
N SER A 246 8.51 -13.03 -9.60
CA SER A 246 9.78 -12.37 -9.83
C SER A 246 10.74 -13.31 -10.55
N ASN A 247 11.41 -12.85 -11.62
CA ASN A 247 12.46 -13.65 -12.27
C ASN A 247 13.57 -13.97 -11.25
N ALA A 248 13.64 -15.23 -10.84
CA ALA A 248 14.31 -15.73 -9.64
C ALA A 248 15.86 -15.66 -9.65
N SER A 249 16.50 -14.93 -10.55
CA SER A 249 17.96 -14.80 -10.56
C SER A 249 18.52 -13.86 -9.48
N ASN A 250 17.68 -13.12 -8.75
CA ASN A 250 18.12 -12.22 -7.68
C ASN A 250 17.19 -12.30 -6.46
N ASN A 251 17.54 -13.16 -5.51
CA ASN A 251 16.85 -13.28 -4.20
C ASN A 251 16.86 -12.00 -3.33
N ASN A 252 17.46 -10.92 -3.82
CA ASN A 252 17.62 -9.66 -3.10
C ASN A 252 16.68 -8.53 -3.60
N ARG A 253 15.82 -8.77 -4.59
CA ARG A 253 15.04 -7.67 -5.21
C ARG A 253 14.01 -7.04 -4.27
N LEU A 254 13.40 -7.77 -3.36
CA LEU A 254 12.50 -7.15 -2.39
C LEU A 254 13.26 -6.35 -1.32
N GLU A 255 14.45 -6.79 -0.93
CA GLU A 255 15.35 -6.03 -0.06
C GLU A 255 15.75 -4.69 -0.70
N LEU A 256 16.05 -4.71 -1.99
CA LEU A 256 16.39 -3.53 -2.79
C LEU A 256 15.17 -2.58 -2.94
N PHE A 257 13.99 -3.11 -3.23
CA PHE A 257 12.76 -2.31 -3.33
C PHE A 257 12.38 -1.67 -1.99
N LYS A 258 12.61 -2.36 -0.86
CA LYS A 258 12.46 -1.82 0.49
C LYS A 258 13.35 -0.61 0.74
N THR A 259 14.59 -0.65 0.27
CA THR A 259 15.60 0.38 0.60
C THR A 259 15.49 1.62 -0.28
N TYR A 260 15.24 1.44 -1.58
CA TYR A 260 15.27 2.55 -2.55
C TYR A 260 14.09 3.52 -2.41
N LYS A 261 12.86 3.01 -2.37
CA LYS A 261 11.70 3.93 -2.24
C LYS A 261 11.69 4.71 -0.93
N ILE A 262 12.24 4.14 0.13
CA ILE A 262 12.37 4.87 1.40
C ILE A 262 13.48 5.92 1.31
N SER A 263 14.64 5.61 0.73
CA SER A 263 15.73 6.58 0.59
C SER A 263 15.40 7.70 -0.39
N GLU A 264 14.67 7.42 -1.46
CA GLU A 264 14.22 8.43 -2.41
C GLU A 264 13.05 9.26 -1.86
N LEU A 265 12.11 8.66 -1.13
CA LEU A 265 11.12 9.37 -0.33
C LEU A 265 11.79 10.24 0.72
N LEU A 266 12.83 9.76 1.40
CA LEU A 266 13.61 10.53 2.37
C LEU A 266 14.36 11.70 1.72
N ARG A 267 14.93 11.51 0.50
CA ARG A 267 15.62 12.60 -0.23
C ARG A 267 14.65 13.65 -0.77
N LYS A 268 13.47 13.26 -1.27
CA LYS A 268 12.49 14.19 -1.85
C LYS A 268 11.67 14.93 -0.80
N PHE A 269 11.65 14.46 0.44
CA PHE A 269 10.90 15.03 1.56
C PHE A 269 11.75 15.38 2.78
N SER A 270 13.09 15.43 2.63
CA SER A 270 13.97 16.09 3.60
C SER A 270 13.82 17.60 3.39
N PHE A 271 13.09 18.24 4.25
CA PHE A 271 13.17 19.68 4.51
C PHE A 271 14.07 19.92 5.68
#